data_2eaffca2a41549ce3b5302a2c01090ac
#
_entry.id   2eaffca2a41549ce3b5302a2c01090ac
#
_cell.length_a   1.000
_cell.length_b   1.000
_cell.length_c   1.000
_cell.angle_alpha   90.00
_cell.angle_beta   90.00
_cell.angle_gamma   90.00
#
_symmetry.space_group_name_H-M   'P 1'
#
loop_
_entity.id
_entity.type
_entity.pdbx_description
1 polymer ?
#
loop_
_entity_poly.entity_id
_entity_poly.type
_entity_poly.pdbx_seq_one_letter_code
_entity_poly.pdbx_strand_id
1 'polypeptide(L)'
;MASPREIPVGPSLDAWRAMTPRAREGFLVAMNEALTEAAELMGEGRPHKQAKSRAIDLLGLHFKAKGRTVYLAEELSVLYPGERAFAPDVLAVVDVPQPEDDERLAWVVADEGRGIDVALEVLHRGDREKDLIDNVDRYARLGIPEYFVYDREKQRVHGYRLATADARRYDRVVPQAGRIASRILGVDLAVQHGRLRFFDGMAELFGSDDLIHRLTDMVESLESKAEAEQARAEAALGGLRGAILGAYAARFGASTDALRRALDACEDPALLQAALLATVTAQDPDAPIAALGARRSPGR
;
A
#
# COMPACT_ATOMS: atom_id res chain seq x y z
N MET A 1 -35.17 1.40 28.64
CA MET A 1 -34.02 0.96 27.83
C MET A 1 -33.64 -0.42 28.35
N ALA A 2 -33.52 -1.43 27.48
CA ALA A 2 -33.02 -2.72 27.89
C ALA A 2 -31.54 -2.59 28.32
N SER A 3 -31.14 -3.31 29.35
CA SER A 3 -29.72 -3.37 29.72
C SER A 3 -28.93 -4.03 28.60
N PRO A 4 -27.72 -3.50 28.25
CA PRO A 4 -26.89 -4.12 27.21
C PRO A 4 -26.62 -5.59 27.54
N ARG A 5 -26.55 -6.41 26.49
CA ARG A 5 -26.25 -7.84 26.68
C ARG A 5 -24.88 -8.00 27.32
N GLU A 6 -24.76 -8.93 28.23
CA GLU A 6 -23.46 -9.25 28.82
C GLU A 6 -22.59 -10.00 27.77
N ILE A 7 -21.35 -9.52 27.55
CA ILE A 7 -20.41 -10.20 26.67
C ILE A 7 -20.07 -11.56 27.28
N PRO A 8 -20.29 -12.67 26.55
CA PRO A 8 -20.15 -14.00 27.11
C PRO A 8 -18.68 -14.35 27.42
N VAL A 9 -18.52 -15.22 28.42
CA VAL A 9 -17.25 -15.88 28.71
C VAL A 9 -17.12 -17.12 27.84
N GLY A 10 -15.95 -17.31 27.22
CA GLY A 10 -15.66 -18.48 26.41
C GLY A 10 -15.76 -19.76 27.23
N PRO A 11 -16.38 -20.84 26.68
CA PRO A 11 -16.37 -22.14 27.33
C PRO A 11 -14.93 -22.62 27.57
N SER A 12 -14.76 -23.48 28.57
CA SER A 12 -13.50 -24.20 28.76
C SER A 12 -13.15 -25.01 27.50
N LEU A 13 -11.89 -25.35 27.31
CA LEU A 13 -11.45 -26.13 26.14
C LEU A 13 -12.25 -27.44 25.98
N ASP A 14 -12.48 -28.16 27.08
CA ASP A 14 -13.23 -29.40 27.06
C ASP A 14 -14.73 -29.20 26.79
N ALA A 15 -15.32 -28.13 27.34
CA ALA A 15 -16.71 -27.76 27.06
C ALA A 15 -16.87 -27.36 25.59
N TRP A 16 -15.92 -26.58 25.03
CA TRP A 16 -15.93 -26.21 23.61
C TRP A 16 -15.85 -27.44 22.69
N ARG A 17 -14.93 -28.37 22.97
CA ARG A 17 -14.76 -29.60 22.20
C ARG A 17 -15.99 -30.50 22.25
N ALA A 18 -16.71 -30.50 23.35
CA ALA A 18 -17.95 -31.28 23.52
C ALA A 18 -19.16 -30.66 22.78
N MET A 19 -19.10 -29.39 22.36
CA MET A 19 -20.20 -28.75 21.66
C MET A 19 -20.32 -29.28 20.22
N THR A 20 -21.57 -29.41 19.75
CA THR A 20 -21.83 -29.67 18.33
C THR A 20 -21.50 -28.47 17.46
N PRO A 21 -21.19 -28.63 16.15
CA PRO A 21 -20.93 -27.50 15.25
C PRO A 21 -22.02 -26.42 15.30
N ARG A 22 -23.29 -26.82 15.30
CA ARG A 22 -24.43 -25.89 15.39
C ARG A 22 -24.47 -25.12 16.72
N ALA A 23 -24.08 -25.79 17.82
CA ALA A 23 -24.04 -25.11 19.13
C ALA A 23 -22.89 -24.10 19.20
N ARG A 24 -21.72 -24.41 18.60
CA ARG A 24 -20.60 -23.48 18.49
C ARG A 24 -20.98 -22.25 17.65
N GLU A 25 -21.56 -22.47 16.48
CA GLU A 25 -22.06 -21.40 15.60
C GLU A 25 -23.05 -20.50 16.33
N GLY A 26 -24.08 -21.09 16.98
CA GLY A 26 -25.06 -20.34 17.78
C GLY A 26 -24.41 -19.51 18.90
N PHE A 27 -23.38 -20.07 19.57
CA PHE A 27 -22.63 -19.34 20.59
C PHE A 27 -21.86 -18.15 19.99
N LEU A 28 -21.17 -18.34 18.85
CA LEU A 28 -20.41 -17.28 18.17
C LEU A 28 -21.32 -16.18 17.66
N VAL A 29 -22.48 -16.51 17.10
CA VAL A 29 -23.46 -15.51 16.65
C VAL A 29 -23.94 -14.66 17.85
N ALA A 30 -24.38 -15.29 18.93
CA ALA A 30 -24.84 -14.57 20.12
C ALA A 30 -23.73 -13.71 20.74
N MET A 31 -22.48 -14.20 20.74
CA MET A 31 -21.30 -13.48 21.20
C MET A 31 -21.04 -12.23 20.35
N ASN A 32 -21.08 -12.36 19.03
CA ASN A 32 -20.86 -11.24 18.12
C ASN A 32 -21.97 -10.19 18.24
N GLU A 33 -23.23 -10.60 18.41
CA GLU A 33 -24.33 -9.68 18.69
C GLU A 33 -24.07 -8.86 19.96
N ALA A 34 -23.61 -9.49 21.05
CA ALA A 34 -23.31 -8.80 22.30
C ALA A 34 -22.12 -7.84 22.18
N LEU A 35 -21.06 -8.22 21.44
CA LEU A 35 -19.91 -7.35 21.17
C LEU A 35 -20.29 -6.17 20.29
N THR A 36 -21.09 -6.38 19.25
CA THR A 36 -21.58 -5.31 18.36
C THR A 36 -22.43 -4.30 19.12
N GLU A 37 -23.38 -4.80 19.96
CA GLU A 37 -24.21 -3.93 20.80
C GLU A 37 -23.36 -3.08 21.76
N ALA A 38 -22.29 -3.65 22.33
CA ALA A 38 -21.37 -2.93 23.19
C ALA A 38 -20.56 -1.87 22.42
N ALA A 39 -20.12 -2.18 21.20
CA ALA A 39 -19.37 -1.26 20.35
C ALA A 39 -20.23 -0.09 19.84
N GLU A 40 -21.50 -0.34 19.46
CA GLU A 40 -22.43 0.70 18.99
C GLU A 40 -22.68 1.79 20.04
N LEU A 41 -22.67 1.42 21.33
CA LEU A 41 -22.81 2.38 22.42
C LEU A 41 -21.63 3.37 22.50
N MET A 42 -20.47 3.04 21.95
CA MET A 42 -19.26 3.86 22.02
C MET A 42 -19.07 4.79 20.83
N GLY A 43 -19.70 4.53 19.72
CA GLY A 43 -19.77 5.39 18.52
C GLY A 43 -18.39 5.69 17.91
N GLU A 44 -18.06 5.12 16.77
CA GLU A 44 -16.77 5.32 16.12
C GLU A 44 -16.80 6.43 15.07
N GLY A 45 -15.82 7.34 15.12
CA GLY A 45 -15.63 8.37 14.11
C GLY A 45 -14.88 7.85 12.87
N ARG A 46 -15.14 8.45 11.68
CA ARG A 46 -14.47 8.13 10.42
C ARG A 46 -12.94 8.00 10.51
N PRO A 47 -12.20 8.88 11.22
CA PRO A 47 -10.75 8.76 11.32
C PRO A 47 -10.27 7.53 12.12
N HIS A 48 -11.10 6.97 13.01
CA HIS A 48 -10.81 5.73 13.72
C HIS A 48 -10.88 4.55 12.75
N LYS A 49 -11.97 4.42 12.01
CA LYS A 49 -12.15 3.38 10.97
C LYS A 49 -11.04 3.42 9.92
N GLN A 50 -10.68 4.60 9.43
CA GLN A 50 -9.58 4.75 8.46
C GLN A 50 -8.22 4.30 9.00
N ALA A 51 -7.94 4.46 10.31
CA ALA A 51 -6.68 4.03 10.88
C ALA A 51 -6.58 2.50 10.91
N LYS A 52 -7.68 1.80 11.20
CA LYS A 52 -7.77 0.33 11.20
C LYS A 52 -7.57 -0.24 9.80
N SER A 53 -8.44 0.14 8.87
CA SER A 53 -8.38 -0.35 7.47
C SER A 53 -7.02 -0.06 6.82
N ARG A 54 -6.42 1.12 7.09
CA ARG A 54 -5.09 1.43 6.58
C ARG A 54 -4.01 0.54 7.19
N ALA A 55 -4.09 0.19 8.47
CA ALA A 55 -3.13 -0.73 9.09
C ALA A 55 -3.19 -2.12 8.45
N ILE A 56 -4.40 -2.64 8.18
CA ILE A 56 -4.61 -3.91 7.46
C ILE A 56 -3.98 -3.87 6.05
N ASP A 57 -4.28 -2.82 5.26
CA ASP A 57 -3.75 -2.66 3.89
C ASP A 57 -2.22 -2.61 3.89
N LEU A 58 -1.61 -1.75 4.73
CA LEU A 58 -0.16 -1.58 4.81
C LEU A 58 0.56 -2.87 5.22
N LEU A 59 0.07 -3.55 6.27
CA LEU A 59 0.68 -4.78 6.76
C LEU A 59 0.47 -5.94 5.75
N GLY A 60 -0.71 -6.05 5.16
CA GLY A 60 -1.00 -7.06 4.14
C GLY A 60 -0.07 -6.95 2.93
N LEU A 61 0.10 -5.75 2.38
CA LEU A 61 1.04 -5.48 1.29
C LEU A 61 2.49 -5.75 1.69
N HIS A 62 2.90 -5.36 2.91
CA HIS A 62 4.24 -5.62 3.42
C HIS A 62 4.56 -7.11 3.51
N PHE A 63 3.68 -7.90 4.14
CA PHE A 63 3.87 -9.34 4.28
C PHE A 63 3.89 -10.03 2.91
N LYS A 64 2.99 -9.65 2.00
CA LYS A 64 2.97 -10.13 0.62
C LYS A 64 4.28 -9.82 -0.10
N ALA A 65 4.81 -8.61 0.02
CA ALA A 65 6.08 -8.22 -0.59
C ALA A 65 7.28 -8.99 -0.01
N LYS A 66 7.21 -9.40 1.28
CA LYS A 66 8.23 -10.24 1.92
C LYS A 66 8.06 -11.74 1.63
N GLY A 67 7.02 -12.15 0.90
CA GLY A 67 6.70 -13.57 0.67
C GLY A 67 6.32 -14.31 1.94
N ARG A 68 5.82 -13.61 2.96
CA ARG A 68 5.33 -14.18 4.22
C ARG A 68 3.82 -14.12 4.29
N THR A 69 3.22 -15.06 5.01
CA THR A 69 1.79 -15.07 5.28
C THR A 69 1.50 -14.37 6.61
N VAL A 70 0.35 -13.72 6.67
CA VAL A 70 -0.21 -13.14 7.89
C VAL A 70 -1.73 -13.18 7.79
N TYR A 71 -2.38 -13.53 8.86
CA TYR A 71 -3.81 -13.33 9.03
C TYR A 71 -4.03 -11.98 9.70
N LEU A 72 -4.80 -11.12 9.06
CA LEU A 72 -5.10 -9.77 9.52
C LEU A 72 -6.61 -9.59 9.55
N ALA A 73 -7.13 -9.05 10.64
CA ALA A 73 -8.54 -8.68 10.72
C ALA A 73 -8.75 -7.42 11.55
N GLU A 74 -9.75 -6.62 11.17
CA GLU A 74 -10.26 -5.53 11.99
C GLU A 74 -11.54 -5.97 12.69
N GLU A 75 -11.67 -5.63 13.98
CA GLU A 75 -12.85 -5.90 14.82
C GLU A 75 -13.31 -7.37 14.84
N LEU A 76 -12.44 -8.29 14.46
CA LEU A 76 -12.76 -9.71 14.56
C LEU A 76 -12.77 -10.13 16.04
N SER A 77 -13.85 -10.76 16.43
CA SER A 77 -13.99 -11.31 17.77
C SER A 77 -12.93 -12.36 18.08
N VAL A 78 -12.38 -12.33 19.29
CA VAL A 78 -11.38 -13.30 19.76
C VAL A 78 -11.93 -14.01 20.98
N LEU A 79 -11.86 -15.34 20.97
CA LEU A 79 -12.38 -16.21 22.02
C LEU A 79 -11.27 -17.08 22.61
N TYR A 80 -10.85 -16.76 23.83
CA TYR A 80 -9.99 -17.61 24.65
C TYR A 80 -10.83 -18.48 25.61
N PRO A 81 -10.44 -19.73 25.85
CA PRO A 81 -11.14 -20.57 26.82
C PRO A 81 -11.16 -19.95 28.21
N GLY A 82 -12.35 -19.84 28.83
CA GLY A 82 -12.54 -19.32 30.18
C GLY A 82 -12.42 -17.79 30.31
N GLU A 83 -12.23 -17.06 29.19
CA GLU A 83 -12.10 -15.61 29.18
C GLU A 83 -13.30 -14.94 28.52
N ARG A 84 -13.61 -13.72 28.93
CA ARG A 84 -14.63 -12.92 28.24
C ARG A 84 -14.18 -12.63 26.82
N ALA A 85 -15.07 -12.75 25.84
CA ALA A 85 -14.76 -12.42 24.45
C ALA A 85 -14.36 -10.93 24.30
N PHE A 86 -13.58 -10.62 23.27
CA PHE A 86 -13.17 -9.26 22.93
C PHE A 86 -12.90 -9.16 21.42
N ALA A 87 -12.92 -7.95 20.91
CA ALA A 87 -12.55 -7.67 19.52
C ALA A 87 -11.55 -6.51 19.53
N PRO A 88 -10.27 -6.74 19.21
CA PRO A 88 -9.31 -5.65 19.05
C PRO A 88 -9.60 -4.89 17.76
N ASP A 89 -9.23 -3.61 17.71
CA ASP A 89 -9.38 -2.80 16.50
C ASP A 89 -8.67 -3.43 15.30
N VAL A 90 -7.45 -3.95 15.51
CA VAL A 90 -6.70 -4.75 14.54
C VAL A 90 -6.01 -5.91 15.25
N LEU A 91 -6.15 -7.09 14.71
CA LEU A 91 -5.36 -8.25 15.14
C LEU A 91 -4.47 -8.74 13.99
N ALA A 92 -3.33 -9.35 14.37
CA ALA A 92 -2.47 -10.07 13.44
C ALA A 92 -2.04 -11.42 14.02
N VAL A 93 -2.03 -12.44 13.15
CA VAL A 93 -1.44 -13.74 13.43
C VAL A 93 -0.45 -14.05 12.30
N VAL A 94 0.83 -14.04 12.62
CA VAL A 94 1.88 -14.23 11.61
C VAL A 94 2.05 -15.71 11.25
N ASP A 95 2.51 -15.95 10.03
CA ASP A 95 2.74 -17.28 9.46
C ASP A 95 1.45 -18.13 9.39
N VAL A 96 0.31 -17.44 9.26
CA VAL A 96 -1.00 -18.02 8.98
C VAL A 96 -1.54 -17.38 7.71
N PRO A 97 -1.97 -18.18 6.69
CA PRO A 97 -2.54 -17.64 5.49
C PRO A 97 -3.92 -17.04 5.75
N GLN A 98 -4.23 -15.95 5.04
CA GLN A 98 -5.58 -15.42 4.97
C GLN A 98 -6.34 -16.17 3.87
N PRO A 99 -7.45 -16.86 4.18
CA PRO A 99 -8.28 -17.48 3.16
C PRO A 99 -8.89 -16.42 2.24
N GLU A 100 -9.11 -16.77 0.96
CA GLU A 100 -9.80 -15.90 0.01
C GLU A 100 -11.26 -15.67 0.42
N ASP A 101 -11.91 -16.75 0.85
CA ASP A 101 -13.28 -16.75 1.37
C ASP A 101 -13.23 -16.95 2.90
N ASP A 102 -12.95 -15.88 3.64
CA ASP A 102 -12.86 -15.94 5.10
C ASP A 102 -14.24 -15.68 5.73
N GLU A 103 -14.95 -16.74 6.08
CA GLU A 103 -16.24 -16.68 6.76
C GLU A 103 -16.11 -16.81 8.29
N ARG A 104 -14.93 -16.60 8.85
CA ARG A 104 -14.70 -16.70 10.29
C ARG A 104 -15.56 -15.70 11.06
N LEU A 105 -16.38 -16.23 11.96
CA LEU A 105 -17.15 -15.41 12.91
C LEU A 105 -16.28 -14.90 14.07
N ALA A 106 -15.16 -15.59 14.36
CA ALA A 106 -14.22 -15.24 15.41
C ALA A 106 -12.88 -15.97 15.23
N TRP A 107 -11.82 -15.46 15.84
CA TRP A 107 -10.60 -16.21 16.10
C TRP A 107 -10.80 -17.03 17.37
N VAL A 108 -11.13 -18.30 17.22
CA VAL A 108 -11.39 -19.22 18.34
C VAL A 108 -10.11 -19.97 18.67
N VAL A 109 -9.46 -19.61 19.75
CA VAL A 109 -8.16 -20.19 20.17
C VAL A 109 -8.24 -21.70 20.37
N ALA A 110 -9.40 -22.23 20.80
CA ALA A 110 -9.62 -23.66 20.97
C ALA A 110 -9.64 -24.45 19.64
N ASP A 111 -10.05 -23.82 18.55
CA ASP A 111 -10.09 -24.42 17.20
C ASP A 111 -8.80 -24.15 16.44
N GLU A 112 -8.24 -22.95 16.55
CA GLU A 112 -7.00 -22.54 15.87
C GLU A 112 -5.73 -23.13 16.53
N GLY A 113 -5.83 -23.60 17.78
CA GLY A 113 -4.70 -24.16 18.54
C GLY A 113 -3.67 -23.10 19.01
N ARG A 114 -3.92 -21.83 18.71
CA ARG A 114 -3.04 -20.69 19.06
C ARG A 114 -3.82 -19.40 19.25
N GLY A 115 -3.28 -18.51 20.10
CA GLY A 115 -3.80 -17.16 20.27
C GLY A 115 -3.38 -16.23 19.12
N ILE A 116 -3.78 -14.97 19.21
CA ILE A 116 -3.31 -13.91 18.32
C ILE A 116 -1.90 -13.47 18.72
N ASP A 117 -1.10 -13.01 17.77
CA ASP A 117 0.28 -12.60 18.01
C ASP A 117 0.41 -11.10 18.32
N VAL A 118 -0.44 -10.28 17.71
CA VAL A 118 -0.43 -8.83 17.88
C VAL A 118 -1.87 -8.34 18.00
N ALA A 119 -2.11 -7.45 18.96
CA ALA A 119 -3.28 -6.59 19.03
C ALA A 119 -2.87 -5.12 18.88
N LEU A 120 -3.62 -4.36 18.10
CA LEU A 120 -3.46 -2.91 17.95
C LEU A 120 -4.81 -2.25 18.22
N GLU A 121 -4.84 -1.32 19.16
CA GLU A 121 -6.00 -0.47 19.47
C GLU A 121 -5.77 0.95 19.00
N VAL A 122 -6.79 1.56 18.45
CA VAL A 122 -6.81 2.98 18.05
C VAL A 122 -7.61 3.73 19.10
N LEU A 123 -6.93 4.41 20.00
CA LEU A 123 -7.55 5.04 21.15
C LEU A 123 -8.62 6.05 20.75
N HIS A 124 -9.84 5.85 21.24
CA HIS A 124 -10.96 6.76 21.11
C HIS A 124 -11.12 7.63 22.37
N ARG A 125 -11.78 8.78 22.22
CA ARG A 125 -12.10 9.65 23.38
C ARG A 125 -12.99 8.90 24.36
N GLY A 126 -12.50 8.67 25.58
CA GLY A 126 -13.24 8.02 26.66
C GLY A 126 -12.68 6.67 27.10
N ASP A 127 -11.95 5.94 26.25
CA ASP A 127 -11.50 4.56 26.54
C ASP A 127 -10.04 4.43 26.96
N ARG A 128 -9.44 5.52 27.44
CA ARG A 128 -8.00 5.52 27.81
C ARG A 128 -7.67 4.52 28.91
N GLU A 129 -8.51 4.37 29.91
CA GLU A 129 -8.28 3.44 31.03
C GLU A 129 -8.37 2.00 30.54
N LYS A 130 -9.38 1.67 29.75
CA LYS A 130 -9.55 0.37 29.11
C LYS A 130 -8.29 -0.03 28.30
N ASP A 131 -7.83 0.81 27.37
CA ASP A 131 -6.76 0.45 26.44
C ASP A 131 -5.36 0.56 27.03
N LEU A 132 -5.13 1.48 27.98
CA LEU A 132 -3.80 1.73 28.55
C LEU A 132 -3.57 1.04 29.91
N ILE A 133 -4.60 0.42 30.51
CA ILE A 133 -4.51 -0.29 31.77
C ILE A 133 -5.15 -1.66 31.65
N ASP A 134 -6.47 -1.75 31.45
CA ASP A 134 -7.21 -3.02 31.50
C ASP A 134 -6.78 -3.99 30.41
N ASN A 135 -6.68 -3.53 29.16
CA ASN A 135 -6.24 -4.36 28.03
C ASN A 135 -4.75 -4.71 28.13
N VAL A 136 -3.91 -3.83 28.68
CA VAL A 136 -2.48 -4.13 28.93
C VAL A 136 -2.34 -5.35 29.84
N ASP A 137 -3.05 -5.35 30.97
CA ASP A 137 -3.00 -6.47 31.90
C ASP A 137 -3.70 -7.72 31.34
N ARG A 138 -4.82 -7.54 30.68
CA ARG A 138 -5.61 -8.62 30.09
C ARG A 138 -4.86 -9.35 29.00
N TYR A 139 -4.35 -8.62 28.01
CA TYR A 139 -3.67 -9.22 26.85
C TYR A 139 -2.34 -9.87 27.25
N ALA A 140 -1.64 -9.30 28.24
CA ALA A 140 -0.46 -9.95 28.81
C ALA A 140 -0.81 -11.29 29.47
N ARG A 141 -1.90 -11.37 30.27
CA ARG A 141 -2.36 -12.63 30.90
C ARG A 141 -2.76 -13.69 29.89
N LEU A 142 -3.36 -13.27 28.77
CA LEU A 142 -3.74 -14.14 27.65
C LEU A 142 -2.52 -14.63 26.86
N GLY A 143 -1.34 -14.06 27.09
CA GLY A 143 -0.10 -14.44 26.41
C GLY A 143 0.00 -13.88 24.99
N ILE A 144 -0.70 -12.78 24.68
CA ILE A 144 -0.56 -12.08 23.39
C ILE A 144 0.83 -11.44 23.36
N PRO A 145 1.73 -11.80 22.40
CA PRO A 145 3.13 -11.40 22.47
C PRO A 145 3.37 -9.89 22.41
N GLU A 146 2.63 -9.17 21.54
CA GLU A 146 2.77 -7.72 21.40
C GLU A 146 1.41 -7.03 21.39
N TYR A 147 1.38 -5.87 22.02
CA TYR A 147 0.22 -5.00 22.09
C TYR A 147 0.62 -3.55 21.81
N PHE A 148 -0.11 -2.90 20.92
CA PHE A 148 0.12 -1.50 20.55
C PHE A 148 -1.14 -0.69 20.75
N VAL A 149 -0.97 0.57 21.19
CA VAL A 149 -2.06 1.55 21.29
C VAL A 149 -1.68 2.81 20.52
N TYR A 150 -2.43 3.15 19.51
CA TYR A 150 -2.31 4.40 18.78
C TYR A 150 -3.17 5.48 19.44
N ASP A 151 -2.54 6.34 20.24
CA ASP A 151 -3.14 7.51 20.87
C ASP A 151 -3.17 8.68 19.88
N ARG A 152 -4.31 8.83 19.20
CA ARG A 152 -4.50 9.88 18.19
C ARG A 152 -4.50 11.28 18.77
N GLU A 153 -5.01 11.46 19.98
CA GLU A 153 -5.06 12.77 20.64
C GLU A 153 -3.66 13.26 21.03
N LYS A 154 -2.85 12.37 21.61
CA LYS A 154 -1.48 12.70 22.03
C LYS A 154 -0.43 12.43 20.95
N GLN A 155 -0.86 12.04 19.76
CA GLN A 155 0.00 11.82 18.59
C GLN A 155 1.17 10.89 18.88
N ARG A 156 0.90 9.74 19.51
CA ARG A 156 1.93 8.76 19.87
C ARG A 156 1.43 7.33 19.82
N VAL A 157 2.37 6.39 19.71
CA VAL A 157 2.13 4.97 19.86
C VAL A 157 2.69 4.52 21.19
N HIS A 158 1.94 3.70 21.92
CA HIS A 158 2.42 2.93 23.04
C HIS A 158 2.63 1.49 22.57
N GLY A 159 3.76 0.90 22.92
CA GLY A 159 4.06 -0.49 22.63
C GLY A 159 4.32 -1.28 23.93
N TYR A 160 3.81 -2.47 23.96
CA TYR A 160 3.94 -3.41 25.05
C TYR A 160 4.33 -4.78 24.50
N ARG A 161 5.21 -5.51 25.21
CA ARG A 161 5.72 -6.79 24.74
C ARG A 161 5.96 -7.73 25.90
N LEU A 162 5.65 -9.01 25.73
CA LEU A 162 6.07 -10.06 26.63
C LEU A 162 7.57 -10.31 26.47
N ALA A 163 8.30 -10.37 27.58
CA ALA A 163 9.74 -10.65 27.56
C ALA A 163 10.05 -12.06 27.06
N THR A 164 9.19 -13.03 27.41
CA THR A 164 9.26 -14.45 27.00
C THR A 164 7.86 -14.96 26.70
N ALA A 165 7.73 -16.11 26.04
CA ALA A 165 6.44 -16.74 25.75
C ALA A 165 5.63 -17.09 27.02
N ASP A 166 6.31 -17.37 28.13
CA ASP A 166 5.69 -17.71 29.41
C ASP A 166 5.38 -16.48 30.28
N ALA A 167 5.86 -15.29 29.90
CA ALA A 167 5.55 -14.08 30.63
C ALA A 167 4.04 -13.79 30.58
N ARG A 168 3.53 -13.21 31.65
CA ARG A 168 2.11 -12.81 31.77
C ARG A 168 1.97 -11.35 32.19
N ARG A 169 3.05 -10.60 31.99
CA ARG A 169 3.12 -9.16 32.19
C ARG A 169 3.95 -8.55 31.08
N TYR A 170 3.47 -7.43 30.56
CA TYR A 170 4.20 -6.71 29.53
C TYR A 170 5.33 -5.85 30.08
N ASP A 171 6.42 -5.82 29.34
CA ASP A 171 7.39 -4.74 29.36
C ASP A 171 6.96 -3.66 28.36
N ARG A 172 7.17 -2.40 28.75
CA ARG A 172 6.92 -1.29 27.83
C ARG A 172 8.03 -1.19 26.80
N VAL A 173 7.66 -1.12 25.51
CA VAL A 173 8.63 -0.89 24.43
C VAL A 173 9.08 0.57 24.45
N VAL A 174 10.37 0.79 24.58
CA VAL A 174 10.95 2.14 24.58
C VAL A 174 11.11 2.62 23.14
N PRO A 175 10.57 3.80 22.78
CA PRO A 175 10.74 4.35 21.45
C PRO A 175 12.20 4.59 21.09
N GLN A 176 12.57 4.25 19.86
CA GLN A 176 13.87 4.55 19.27
C GLN A 176 13.67 5.59 18.16
N ALA A 177 14.26 6.78 18.30
CA ALA A 177 14.06 7.88 17.35
C ALA A 177 12.58 8.18 17.03
N GLY A 178 11.70 8.08 18.05
CA GLY A 178 10.26 8.30 17.91
C GLY A 178 9.47 7.15 17.32
N ARG A 179 10.10 5.99 17.09
CA ARG A 179 9.47 4.78 16.53
C ARG A 179 9.40 3.67 17.59
N ILE A 180 8.34 2.90 17.55
CA ILE A 180 8.10 1.71 18.38
C ILE A 180 8.27 0.47 17.51
N ALA A 181 9.28 -0.35 17.81
CA ALA A 181 9.57 -1.55 17.03
C ALA A 181 8.63 -2.70 17.40
N SER A 182 7.97 -3.31 16.40
CA SER A 182 7.33 -4.62 16.50
C SER A 182 8.30 -5.70 16.03
N ARG A 183 8.63 -6.63 16.91
CA ARG A 183 9.46 -7.80 16.56
C ARG A 183 8.66 -8.84 15.78
N ILE A 184 7.39 -8.96 16.09
CA ILE A 184 6.47 -9.92 15.46
C ILE A 184 6.19 -9.51 14.00
N LEU A 185 5.80 -8.26 13.80
CA LEU A 185 5.48 -7.76 12.47
C LEU A 185 6.74 -7.43 11.64
N GLY A 186 7.89 -7.25 12.29
CA GLY A 186 9.14 -6.87 11.61
C GLY A 186 9.12 -5.42 11.09
N VAL A 187 8.30 -4.56 11.69
CA VAL A 187 8.15 -3.14 11.31
C VAL A 187 8.21 -2.23 12.53
N ASP A 188 8.53 -0.97 12.31
CA ASP A 188 8.40 0.07 13.32
C ASP A 188 7.11 0.85 13.13
N LEU A 189 6.46 1.21 14.24
CA LEU A 189 5.26 2.04 14.29
C LEU A 189 5.62 3.45 14.76
N ALA A 190 5.09 4.47 14.11
CA ALA A 190 5.24 5.87 14.51
C ALA A 190 3.98 6.67 14.17
N VAL A 191 3.89 7.89 14.72
CA VAL A 191 2.90 8.87 14.27
C VAL A 191 3.59 9.96 13.50
N GLN A 192 3.16 10.17 12.26
CA GLN A 192 3.62 11.28 11.41
C GLN A 192 2.43 11.96 10.75
N HIS A 193 2.42 13.28 10.75
CA HIS A 193 1.33 14.10 10.21
C HIS A 193 -0.07 13.68 10.70
N GLY A 194 -0.16 13.34 12.00
CA GLY A 194 -1.41 12.93 12.60
C GLY A 194 -1.93 11.54 12.23
N ARG A 195 -1.08 10.69 11.64
CA ARG A 195 -1.47 9.35 11.17
C ARG A 195 -0.50 8.30 11.69
N LEU A 196 -1.04 7.11 11.98
CA LEU A 196 -0.22 5.94 12.22
C LEU A 196 0.52 5.55 10.95
N ARG A 197 1.83 5.35 11.06
CA ARG A 197 2.73 4.96 9.98
C ARG A 197 3.52 3.73 10.37
N PHE A 198 3.86 2.92 9.38
CA PHE A 198 4.67 1.73 9.55
C PHE A 198 5.93 1.85 8.70
N PHE A 199 7.05 1.33 9.20
CA PHE A 199 8.35 1.42 8.55
C PHE A 199 9.04 0.06 8.54
N ASP A 200 9.61 -0.31 7.40
CA ASP A 200 10.57 -1.40 7.26
C ASP A 200 11.98 -0.79 7.22
N GLY A 201 12.68 -0.83 8.35
CA GLY A 201 13.92 -0.08 8.52
C GLY A 201 13.70 1.42 8.34
N MET A 202 14.34 2.01 7.32
CA MET A 202 14.18 3.44 7.04
C MET A 202 13.01 3.75 6.10
N ALA A 203 12.48 2.73 5.38
CA ALA A 203 11.44 2.92 4.38
C ALA A 203 10.05 2.95 5.02
N GLU A 204 9.27 3.98 4.72
CA GLU A 204 7.85 4.02 5.06
C GLU A 204 7.08 3.02 4.19
N LEU A 205 6.12 2.30 4.79
CA LEU A 205 5.20 1.44 4.06
C LEU A 205 4.11 2.30 3.40
N PHE A 206 3.82 2.00 2.15
CA PHE A 206 2.78 2.65 1.38
C PHE A 206 1.60 1.71 1.17
N GLY A 207 0.39 2.21 1.41
CA GLY A 207 -0.85 1.51 1.11
C GLY A 207 -1.18 1.52 -0.39
N SER A 208 -2.22 0.78 -0.76
CA SER A 208 -2.69 0.66 -2.15
C SER A 208 -2.98 2.02 -2.77
N ASP A 209 -3.65 2.92 -2.07
CA ASP A 209 -3.95 4.26 -2.56
C ASP A 209 -2.69 5.10 -2.81
N ASP A 210 -1.72 5.07 -1.87
CA ASP A 210 -0.46 5.79 -2.01
C ASP A 210 0.34 5.27 -3.22
N LEU A 211 0.32 3.95 -3.46
CA LEU A 211 0.98 3.33 -4.61
C LEU A 211 0.30 3.70 -5.93
N ILE A 212 -1.03 3.70 -5.97
CA ILE A 212 -1.81 4.11 -7.15
C ILE A 212 -1.47 5.56 -7.51
N HIS A 213 -1.51 6.50 -6.55
CA HIS A 213 -1.14 7.90 -6.80
C HIS A 213 0.28 8.03 -7.35
N ARG A 214 1.26 7.36 -6.75
CA ARG A 214 2.65 7.40 -7.24
C ARG A 214 2.81 6.85 -8.64
N LEU A 215 2.09 5.77 -8.98
CA LEU A 215 2.10 5.20 -10.33
C LEU A 215 1.46 6.16 -11.33
N THR A 216 0.36 6.80 -10.98
CA THR A 216 -0.29 7.82 -11.81
C THR A 216 0.64 8.99 -12.08
N ASP A 217 1.25 9.58 -11.06
CA ASP A 217 2.22 10.68 -11.19
C ASP A 217 3.41 10.28 -12.08
N MET A 218 3.86 9.02 -11.96
CA MET A 218 4.97 8.52 -12.78
C MET A 218 4.56 8.35 -14.24
N VAL A 219 3.37 7.86 -14.52
CA VAL A 219 2.82 7.74 -15.90
C VAL A 219 2.69 9.12 -16.52
N GLU A 220 2.06 10.07 -15.86
CA GLU A 220 1.92 11.45 -16.34
C GLU A 220 3.28 12.11 -16.63
N SER A 221 4.27 11.88 -15.75
CA SER A 221 5.64 12.38 -15.96
C SER A 221 6.31 11.74 -17.18
N LEU A 222 6.10 10.45 -17.44
CA LEU A 222 6.65 9.76 -18.59
C LEU A 222 5.98 10.20 -19.90
N GLU A 223 4.65 10.37 -19.89
CA GLU A 223 3.89 10.89 -21.02
C GLU A 223 4.36 12.31 -21.39
N SER A 224 4.47 13.20 -20.41
CA SER A 224 4.97 14.55 -20.64
C SER A 224 6.40 14.59 -21.21
N LYS A 225 7.28 13.68 -20.75
CA LYS A 225 8.64 13.57 -21.30
C LYS A 225 8.62 13.05 -22.74
N ALA A 226 7.79 12.05 -23.04
CA ALA A 226 7.66 11.50 -24.38
C ALA A 226 7.15 12.55 -25.37
N GLU A 227 6.12 13.31 -24.98
CA GLU A 227 5.59 14.43 -25.78
C GLU A 227 6.65 15.52 -26.02
N ALA A 228 7.43 15.87 -24.98
CA ALA A 228 8.50 16.85 -25.13
C ALA A 228 9.64 16.37 -26.06
N GLU A 229 9.99 15.09 -25.99
CA GLU A 229 10.99 14.50 -26.91
C GLU A 229 10.46 14.46 -28.34
N GLN A 230 9.21 14.08 -28.54
CA GLN A 230 8.58 14.09 -29.87
C GLN A 230 8.55 15.50 -30.44
N ALA A 231 8.12 16.50 -29.67
CA ALA A 231 8.11 17.89 -30.14
C ALA A 231 9.50 18.40 -30.48
N ARG A 232 10.54 18.00 -29.75
CA ARG A 232 11.95 18.34 -30.07
C ARG A 232 12.41 17.69 -31.37
N ALA A 233 12.05 16.41 -31.57
CA ALA A 233 12.39 15.70 -32.80
C ALA A 233 11.72 16.34 -34.04
N GLU A 234 10.43 16.66 -33.90
CA GLU A 234 9.68 17.36 -34.97
C GLU A 234 10.26 18.75 -35.29
N ALA A 235 10.59 19.51 -34.22
CA ALA A 235 11.24 20.82 -34.39
C ALA A 235 12.61 20.71 -35.10
N ALA A 236 13.41 19.68 -34.76
CA ALA A 236 14.70 19.44 -35.42
C ALA A 236 14.54 19.07 -36.90
N LEU A 237 13.56 18.20 -37.22
CA LEU A 237 13.22 17.88 -38.62
C LEU A 237 12.74 19.12 -39.39
N GLY A 238 11.87 19.91 -38.77
CA GLY A 238 11.39 21.17 -39.33
C GLY A 238 12.54 22.17 -39.60
N GLY A 239 13.48 22.27 -38.65
CA GLY A 239 14.68 23.09 -38.80
C GLY A 239 15.55 22.65 -39.95
N LEU A 240 15.78 21.32 -40.11
CA LEU A 240 16.54 20.78 -41.25
C LEU A 240 15.83 21.04 -42.60
N ARG A 241 14.53 20.82 -42.68
CA ARG A 241 13.73 21.11 -43.88
C ARG A 241 13.80 22.59 -44.24
N GLY A 242 13.67 23.50 -43.27
CA GLY A 242 13.80 24.94 -43.45
C GLY A 242 15.19 25.34 -43.94
N ALA A 243 16.27 24.78 -43.40
CA ALA A 243 17.64 25.01 -43.81
C ALA A 243 17.89 24.55 -45.24
N ILE A 244 17.37 23.39 -45.66
CA ILE A 244 17.46 22.90 -47.05
C ILE A 244 16.76 23.85 -48.01
N LEU A 245 15.52 24.26 -47.69
CA LEU A 245 14.76 25.19 -48.54
C LEU A 245 15.44 26.57 -48.67
N GLY A 246 15.98 27.09 -47.54
CA GLY A 246 16.74 28.35 -47.55
C GLY A 246 18.02 28.27 -48.39
N ALA A 247 18.82 27.20 -48.21
CA ALA A 247 20.04 26.97 -48.96
C ALA A 247 19.74 26.77 -50.46
N TYR A 248 18.69 26.02 -50.78
CA TYR A 248 18.25 25.79 -52.16
C TYR A 248 17.83 27.11 -52.82
N ALA A 249 17.02 27.92 -52.15
CA ALA A 249 16.58 29.21 -52.70
C ALA A 249 17.75 30.18 -52.97
N ALA A 250 18.73 30.20 -52.09
CA ALA A 250 19.92 31.03 -52.26
C ALA A 250 20.80 30.60 -53.45
N ARG A 251 20.79 29.32 -53.78
CA ARG A 251 21.71 28.76 -54.77
C ARG A 251 21.08 28.51 -56.15
N PHE A 252 19.86 28.04 -56.18
CA PHE A 252 19.16 27.61 -57.40
C PHE A 252 17.88 28.42 -57.68
N GLY A 253 17.48 29.33 -56.84
CA GLY A 253 16.24 30.09 -56.98
C GLY A 253 15.05 29.40 -56.24
N ALA A 254 13.82 29.67 -56.69
CA ALA A 254 12.64 29.13 -56.03
C ALA A 254 12.62 27.60 -55.95
N SER A 255 12.32 27.06 -54.78
CA SER A 255 12.21 25.59 -54.56
C SER A 255 11.07 24.99 -55.39
N THR A 256 11.32 23.81 -55.97
CA THR A 256 10.33 23.09 -56.75
C THR A 256 9.29 22.40 -55.87
N ASP A 257 8.08 22.17 -56.35
CA ASP A 257 7.05 21.40 -55.61
C ASP A 257 7.49 19.96 -55.38
N ALA A 258 8.34 19.40 -56.24
CA ALA A 258 8.93 18.07 -56.08
C ALA A 258 9.84 18.01 -54.84
N LEU A 259 10.73 19.01 -54.65
CA LEU A 259 11.59 19.09 -53.47
C LEU A 259 10.78 19.26 -52.16
N ARG A 260 9.78 20.13 -52.17
CA ARG A 260 8.93 20.35 -51.01
C ARG A 260 8.23 19.06 -50.58
N ARG A 261 7.58 18.35 -51.51
CA ARG A 261 6.93 17.06 -51.24
C ARG A 261 7.90 16.00 -50.75
N ALA A 262 9.10 15.93 -51.31
CA ALA A 262 10.11 14.98 -50.85
C ALA A 262 10.61 15.28 -49.45
N LEU A 263 10.77 16.56 -49.07
CA LEU A 263 11.13 16.99 -47.73
C LEU A 263 10.03 16.68 -46.70
N ASP A 264 8.77 16.97 -47.05
CA ASP A 264 7.63 16.75 -46.15
C ASP A 264 7.42 15.24 -45.87
N ALA A 265 7.71 14.39 -46.86
CA ALA A 265 7.60 12.93 -46.71
C ALA A 265 8.80 12.27 -46.00
N CYS A 266 9.88 13.03 -45.77
CA CYS A 266 11.11 12.47 -45.17
C CYS A 266 11.11 12.68 -43.65
N GLU A 267 11.08 11.60 -42.91
CA GLU A 267 11.18 11.60 -41.42
C GLU A 267 12.57 11.17 -40.92
N ASP A 268 13.49 10.77 -41.79
CA ASP A 268 14.85 10.37 -41.42
C ASP A 268 15.79 11.59 -41.36
N PRO A 269 16.28 11.96 -40.14
CA PRO A 269 17.20 13.08 -39.99
C PRO A 269 18.50 12.92 -40.80
N ALA A 270 18.97 11.68 -40.99
CA ALA A 270 20.21 11.43 -41.74
C ALA A 270 20.04 11.70 -43.24
N LEU A 271 18.87 11.37 -43.81
CA LEU A 271 18.54 11.70 -45.18
C LEU A 271 18.36 13.21 -45.38
N LEU A 272 17.75 13.91 -44.42
CA LEU A 272 17.66 15.37 -44.47
C LEU A 272 19.02 16.02 -44.36
N GLN A 273 19.94 15.51 -43.52
CA GLN A 273 21.32 16.01 -43.47
C GLN A 273 22.08 15.77 -44.80
N ALA A 274 21.90 14.59 -45.38
CA ALA A 274 22.49 14.29 -46.71
C ALA A 274 21.94 15.23 -47.79
N ALA A 275 20.63 15.50 -47.79
CA ALA A 275 20.00 16.44 -48.70
C ALA A 275 20.49 17.88 -48.49
N LEU A 276 20.69 18.31 -47.23
CA LEU A 276 21.29 19.62 -46.93
C LEU A 276 22.71 19.72 -47.52
N LEU A 277 23.54 18.70 -47.29
CA LEU A 277 24.89 18.64 -47.84
C LEU A 277 24.87 18.69 -49.36
N ALA A 278 24.01 17.88 -50.00
CA ALA A 278 23.83 17.89 -51.45
C ALA A 278 23.40 19.29 -51.99
N THR A 279 22.49 19.96 -51.27
CA THR A 279 22.04 21.32 -51.61
C THR A 279 23.21 22.31 -51.60
N VAL A 280 24.15 22.18 -50.67
CA VAL A 280 25.28 23.11 -50.51
C VAL A 280 26.43 22.78 -51.47
N THR A 281 26.66 21.52 -51.81
CA THR A 281 27.86 21.07 -52.53
C THR A 281 27.64 20.76 -54.00
N ALA A 282 26.51 20.18 -54.40
CA ALA A 282 26.24 19.78 -55.78
C ALA A 282 25.96 20.98 -56.70
N GLN A 283 26.21 20.82 -57.98
CA GLN A 283 25.85 21.79 -58.99
C GLN A 283 24.46 21.52 -59.60
N ASP A 284 23.97 20.29 -59.44
CA ASP A 284 22.68 19.83 -59.92
C ASP A 284 21.57 20.19 -58.96
N PRO A 285 20.50 20.92 -59.36
CA PRO A 285 19.37 21.26 -58.54
C PRO A 285 18.54 20.04 -58.12
N ASP A 286 18.64 18.89 -58.77
CA ASP A 286 17.93 17.67 -58.45
C ASP A 286 18.68 16.78 -57.42
N ALA A 287 19.96 17.09 -57.13
CA ALA A 287 20.78 16.33 -56.17
C ALA A 287 20.18 16.19 -54.76
N PRO A 288 19.52 17.21 -54.16
CA PRO A 288 18.86 17.06 -52.87
C PRO A 288 17.72 16.07 -52.91
N ILE A 289 16.92 16.02 -53.95
CA ILE A 289 15.83 15.07 -54.13
C ILE A 289 16.37 13.63 -54.23
N ALA A 290 17.45 13.44 -54.99
CA ALA A 290 18.13 12.15 -55.13
C ALA A 290 18.68 11.66 -53.77
N ALA A 291 19.24 12.57 -52.94
CA ALA A 291 19.70 12.25 -51.59
C ALA A 291 18.56 11.80 -50.66
N LEU A 292 17.37 12.39 -50.75
CA LEU A 292 16.18 11.99 -49.99
C LEU A 292 15.62 10.63 -50.43
N GLY A 293 15.80 10.27 -51.73
CA GLY A 293 15.38 8.98 -52.29
C GLY A 293 16.37 7.82 -52.07
N ALA A 294 17.57 8.10 -51.54
CA ALA A 294 18.59 7.09 -51.32
C ALA A 294 18.19 6.15 -50.14
N ARG A 295 17.65 4.97 -50.45
CA ARG A 295 17.41 3.92 -49.44
C ARG A 295 18.77 3.51 -48.85
N ARG A 296 18.90 3.61 -47.53
CA ARG A 296 19.98 2.91 -46.80
C ARG A 296 19.86 1.42 -47.10
N SER A 297 20.83 0.84 -47.75
CA SER A 297 21.00 -0.61 -47.74
C SER A 297 21.20 -1.02 -46.26
N PRO A 298 20.46 -2.00 -45.72
CA PRO A 298 20.72 -2.48 -44.39
C PRO A 298 22.16 -2.98 -44.32
N GLY A 299 22.96 -2.32 -43.49
CA GLY A 299 24.35 -2.71 -43.25
C GLY A 299 24.42 -4.17 -42.85
N ARG A 300 25.38 -4.88 -43.46
CA ARG A 300 25.74 -6.26 -43.11
C ARG A 300 26.29 -6.36 -41.69
#